data_4fa92a2a58993b37e8532b65d5262e67
#
_entry.id   4fa92a2a58993b37e8532b65d5262e67
#
_cell.length_a   1.000
_cell.length_b   1.000
_cell.length_c   1.000
_cell.angle_alpha   90.00
_cell.angle_beta   90.00
_cell.angle_gamma   90.00
#
_symmetry.space_group_name_H-M   'P 1'
#
loop_
_entity.id
_entity.type
_entity.pdbx_description
1 polymer ?
#
loop_
_entity_poly.entity_id
_entity_poly.type
_entity_poly.pdbx_seq_one_letter_code
_entity_poly.pdbx_strand_id
1 'polypeptide(L)'
;EFMRRIFIATVSLFLLFNAGAQSILQRPKLVVGLMVDQMRWDYLYRYYDRFAPNGGFRRMLNNGFSCENTLIPYTPTYTGCGHSSVYTGSVPAINGIAGNTWWDKEKMRTVYCAEDNTVNTVGSKSSLGKMSPRNMLSSTIGDELKIATNFRSKVVGIAIKDRGGILPAGHSADAAYWYDNTVGDWISSDYYMKELPAWVSEFNSRKMVNRYY
;
A
#
# COMPACT_ATOMS: atom_id res chain seq x y z
N GLU A 1 -61.77 3.22 16.61
CA GLU A 1 -60.70 2.29 17.08
C GLU A 1 -60.30 1.26 16.03
N PHE A 2 -61.27 0.66 15.32
CA PHE A 2 -61.02 -0.32 14.26
C PHE A 2 -60.19 0.25 13.09
N MET A 3 -60.51 1.45 12.57
CA MET A 3 -59.77 2.14 11.51
C MET A 3 -58.33 2.50 11.94
N ARG A 4 -58.14 2.89 13.20
CA ARG A 4 -56.81 3.20 13.76
C ARG A 4 -55.93 1.98 13.84
N ARG A 5 -56.50 0.80 14.18
CA ARG A 5 -55.73 -0.46 14.17
C ARG A 5 -55.38 -0.93 12.77
N ILE A 6 -56.26 -0.73 11.78
CA ILE A 6 -55.93 -1.04 10.36
C ILE A 6 -54.86 -0.10 9.87
N PHE A 7 -54.92 1.19 10.16
CA PHE A 7 -53.90 2.15 9.75
C PHE A 7 -52.53 1.83 10.34
N ILE A 8 -52.46 1.48 11.64
CA ILE A 8 -51.21 1.08 12.29
C ILE A 8 -50.67 -0.22 11.68
N ALA A 9 -51.50 -1.20 11.41
CA ALA A 9 -51.08 -2.45 10.78
C ALA A 9 -50.56 -2.23 9.36
N THR A 10 -51.17 -1.38 8.57
CA THR A 10 -50.75 -1.03 7.21
C THR A 10 -49.43 -0.27 7.21
N VAL A 11 -49.26 0.69 8.12
CA VAL A 11 -47.99 1.44 8.26
C VAL A 11 -46.85 0.50 8.72
N SER A 12 -47.13 -0.40 9.67
CA SER A 12 -46.14 -1.38 10.12
C SER A 12 -45.76 -2.37 9.01
N LEU A 13 -46.70 -2.80 8.19
CA LEU A 13 -46.44 -3.66 7.03
C LEU A 13 -45.60 -2.94 5.97
N PHE A 14 -45.89 -1.64 5.73
CA PHE A 14 -45.07 -0.81 4.80
C PHE A 14 -43.64 -0.59 5.31
N LEU A 15 -43.44 -0.43 6.62
CA LEU A 15 -42.10 -0.31 7.22
C LEU A 15 -41.30 -1.63 7.12
N LEU A 16 -41.96 -2.78 7.19
CA LEU A 16 -41.33 -4.08 7.01
C LEU A 16 -40.90 -4.34 5.56
N PHE A 17 -41.64 -3.83 4.57
CA PHE A 17 -41.27 -3.95 3.15
C PHE A 17 -40.11 -3.04 2.75
N ASN A 18 -39.86 -1.93 3.48
CA ASN A 18 -38.71 -1.07 3.23
C ASN A 18 -37.44 -1.50 3.97
N ALA A 19 -37.49 -2.54 4.79
CA ALA A 19 -36.31 -3.25 5.26
C ALA A 19 -35.76 -4.16 4.14
N GLY A 20 -35.73 -3.64 2.91
CA GLY A 20 -35.04 -4.29 1.80
C GLY A 20 -33.60 -4.56 2.23
N ALA A 21 -33.26 -5.84 2.25
CA ALA A 21 -31.91 -6.28 2.50
C ALA A 21 -30.97 -5.46 1.60
N GLN A 22 -30.26 -4.52 2.17
CA GLN A 22 -29.12 -3.92 1.48
C GLN A 22 -28.29 -5.11 1.02
N SER A 23 -28.20 -5.28 -0.30
CA SER A 23 -27.32 -6.29 -0.86
C SER A 23 -25.96 -6.09 -0.20
N ILE A 24 -25.54 -7.03 0.62
CA ILE A 24 -24.23 -6.97 1.26
C ILE A 24 -23.26 -7.00 0.08
N LEU A 25 -22.73 -5.82 -0.27
CA LEU A 25 -21.67 -5.70 -1.26
C LEU A 25 -20.59 -6.71 -0.85
N GLN A 26 -20.39 -7.72 -1.67
CA GLN A 26 -19.35 -8.72 -1.40
C GLN A 26 -18.02 -8.00 -1.31
N ARG A 27 -17.46 -7.91 -0.12
CA ARG A 27 -16.17 -7.30 0.10
C ARG A 27 -15.10 -8.14 -0.60
N PRO A 28 -14.16 -7.53 -1.34
CA PRO A 28 -13.07 -8.29 -1.94
C PRO A 28 -12.27 -9.01 -0.85
N LYS A 29 -11.92 -10.27 -1.10
CA LYS A 29 -11.08 -11.06 -0.19
C LYS A 29 -9.61 -10.71 -0.29
N LEU A 30 -9.20 -10.18 -1.44
CA LEU A 30 -7.84 -9.73 -1.73
C LEU A 30 -7.89 -8.44 -2.52
N VAL A 31 -7.11 -7.45 -2.08
CA VAL A 31 -6.84 -6.22 -2.82
C VAL A 31 -5.33 -6.16 -3.09
N VAL A 32 -4.96 -5.98 -4.35
CA VAL A 32 -3.56 -5.84 -4.77
C VAL A 32 -3.36 -4.43 -5.31
N GLY A 33 -2.59 -3.63 -4.59
CA GLY A 33 -2.12 -2.33 -5.06
C GLY A 33 -0.79 -2.48 -5.81
N LEU A 34 -0.79 -2.21 -7.11
CA LEU A 34 0.42 -2.25 -7.93
C LEU A 34 0.86 -0.83 -8.28
N MET A 35 2.01 -0.42 -7.74
CA MET A 35 2.64 0.85 -8.08
C MET A 35 3.81 0.60 -9.04
N VAL A 36 3.75 1.20 -10.21
CA VAL A 36 4.86 1.15 -11.19
C VAL A 36 5.57 2.51 -11.16
N ASP A 37 6.63 2.59 -10.36
CA ASP A 37 7.42 3.81 -10.20
C ASP A 37 8.05 4.27 -11.54
N GLN A 38 8.10 5.58 -11.77
CA GLN A 38 8.66 6.21 -12.98
C GLN A 38 7.97 5.84 -14.29
N MET A 39 6.84 5.14 -14.26
CA MET A 39 6.06 4.84 -15.45
C MET A 39 5.26 6.07 -15.89
N ARG A 40 5.54 6.58 -17.07
CA ARG A 40 4.75 7.66 -17.66
C ARG A 40 3.37 7.17 -18.07
N TRP A 41 2.36 8.01 -17.85
CA TRP A 41 0.98 7.74 -18.22
C TRP A 41 0.82 7.38 -19.70
N ASP A 42 1.49 8.11 -20.59
CA ASP A 42 1.39 7.90 -22.03
C ASP A 42 1.93 6.53 -22.49
N TYR A 43 2.75 5.83 -21.68
CA TYR A 43 3.23 4.51 -22.05
C TYR A 43 2.12 3.47 -22.16
N LEU A 44 1.02 3.62 -21.43
CA LEU A 44 -0.14 2.74 -21.51
C LEU A 44 -0.78 2.77 -22.92
N TYR A 45 -0.80 3.94 -23.54
CA TYR A 45 -1.39 4.15 -24.86
C TYR A 45 -0.36 4.01 -25.99
N ARG A 46 0.83 4.58 -25.79
CA ARG A 46 1.93 4.57 -26.77
C ARG A 46 2.39 3.15 -27.12
N TYR A 47 2.38 2.27 -26.13
CA TYR A 47 2.83 0.88 -26.29
C TYR A 47 1.68 -0.12 -26.24
N TYR A 48 0.44 0.34 -26.39
CA TYR A 48 -0.73 -0.52 -26.29
C TYR A 48 -0.63 -1.77 -27.18
N ASP A 49 -0.21 -1.61 -28.44
CA ASP A 49 -0.08 -2.72 -29.38
C ASP A 49 1.09 -3.67 -29.08
N ARG A 50 2.02 -3.24 -28.21
CA ARG A 50 3.14 -4.07 -27.76
C ARG A 50 2.79 -4.94 -26.55
N PHE A 51 1.74 -4.59 -25.82
CA PHE A 51 1.29 -5.40 -24.69
C PHE A 51 0.65 -6.70 -25.17
N ALA A 52 0.90 -7.79 -24.47
CA ALA A 52 0.25 -9.06 -24.77
C ALA A 52 -1.27 -8.91 -24.78
N PRO A 53 -1.99 -9.47 -25.79
CA PRO A 53 -3.45 -9.29 -25.92
C PRO A 53 -4.24 -9.66 -24.66
N ASN A 54 -3.83 -10.72 -23.96
CA ASN A 54 -4.43 -11.17 -22.71
C ASN A 54 -3.62 -10.75 -21.48
N GLY A 55 -2.66 -9.82 -21.62
CA GLY A 55 -1.78 -9.35 -20.55
C GLY A 55 -2.47 -8.40 -19.58
N GLY A 56 -1.86 -8.17 -18.42
CA GLY A 56 -2.41 -7.36 -17.33
C GLY A 56 -2.78 -5.94 -17.76
N PHE A 57 -1.92 -5.24 -18.49
CA PHE A 57 -2.18 -3.86 -18.93
C PHE A 57 -3.42 -3.77 -19.84
N ARG A 58 -3.50 -4.60 -20.90
CA ARG A 58 -4.69 -4.61 -21.78
C ARG A 58 -5.95 -5.00 -21.04
N ARG A 59 -5.88 -5.98 -20.16
CA ARG A 59 -7.04 -6.39 -19.37
C ARG A 59 -7.53 -5.27 -18.43
N MET A 60 -6.62 -4.55 -17.79
CA MET A 60 -6.99 -3.43 -16.92
C MET A 60 -7.56 -2.26 -17.71
N LEU A 61 -6.97 -1.91 -18.86
CA LEU A 61 -7.46 -0.83 -19.71
C LEU A 61 -8.83 -1.15 -20.33
N ASN A 62 -9.06 -2.39 -20.76
CA ASN A 62 -10.29 -2.77 -21.45
C ASN A 62 -11.45 -3.13 -20.52
N ASN A 63 -11.15 -3.69 -19.32
CA ASN A 63 -12.16 -4.25 -18.41
C ASN A 63 -12.17 -3.56 -17.05
N GLY A 64 -11.24 -2.66 -16.80
CA GLY A 64 -11.12 -1.90 -15.55
C GLY A 64 -11.67 -0.48 -15.67
N PHE A 65 -11.37 0.34 -14.67
CA PHE A 65 -11.66 1.76 -14.65
C PHE A 65 -10.35 2.55 -14.78
N SER A 66 -10.31 3.55 -15.68
CA SER A 66 -9.14 4.42 -15.88
C SER A 66 -9.44 5.84 -15.40
N CYS A 67 -8.57 6.36 -14.53
CA CYS A 67 -8.62 7.74 -14.07
C CYS A 67 -7.71 8.61 -14.95
N GLU A 68 -8.22 9.16 -16.03
CA GLU A 68 -7.39 9.84 -17.05
C GLU A 68 -6.92 11.24 -16.64
N ASN A 69 -7.62 11.92 -15.73
CA ASN A 69 -7.31 13.26 -15.26
C ASN A 69 -6.81 13.29 -13.81
N THR A 70 -6.10 12.26 -13.39
CA THR A 70 -5.50 12.23 -12.06
C THR A 70 -4.18 13.01 -12.07
N LEU A 71 -4.17 14.17 -11.42
CA LEU A 71 -3.01 15.05 -11.32
C LEU A 71 -2.42 15.03 -9.90
N ILE A 72 -1.10 15.10 -9.82
CA ILE A 72 -0.39 15.24 -8.55
C ILE A 72 -0.29 16.74 -8.23
N PRO A 73 -0.89 17.22 -7.11
CA PRO A 73 -1.00 18.65 -6.82
C PRO A 73 0.21 19.22 -6.06
N TYR A 74 1.36 18.56 -6.11
CA TYR A 74 2.58 19.00 -5.40
C TYR A 74 3.85 18.68 -6.19
N THR A 75 4.96 19.30 -5.79
CA THR A 75 6.31 19.07 -6.31
C THR A 75 7.31 19.17 -5.14
N PRO A 76 8.42 18.41 -5.17
CA PRO A 76 8.82 17.40 -6.16
C PRO A 76 8.07 16.08 -6.02
N THR A 77 7.96 15.33 -7.13
CA THR A 77 7.26 14.03 -7.19
C THR A 77 8.24 12.86 -7.06
N TYR A 78 9.08 12.88 -6.04
CA TYR A 78 10.00 11.78 -5.74
C TYR A 78 9.24 10.51 -5.29
N THR A 79 9.91 9.35 -5.38
CA THR A 79 9.34 8.05 -5.00
C THR A 79 8.68 8.06 -3.61
N GLY A 80 9.38 8.57 -2.59
CA GLY A 80 8.87 8.63 -1.22
C GLY A 80 7.55 9.42 -1.13
N CYS A 81 7.51 10.63 -1.69
CA CYS A 81 6.31 11.47 -1.73
C CYS A 81 5.17 10.78 -2.48
N GLY A 82 5.46 10.25 -3.68
CA GLY A 82 4.46 9.65 -4.55
C GLY A 82 3.80 8.43 -3.91
N HIS A 83 4.62 7.50 -3.42
CA HIS A 83 4.12 6.28 -2.79
C HIS A 83 3.31 6.59 -1.52
N SER A 84 3.82 7.45 -0.63
CA SER A 84 3.07 7.84 0.57
C SER A 84 1.76 8.56 0.21
N SER A 85 1.79 9.51 -0.72
CA SER A 85 0.58 10.28 -1.07
C SER A 85 -0.52 9.43 -1.66
N VAL A 86 -0.21 8.48 -2.55
CA VAL A 86 -1.20 7.58 -3.13
C VAL A 86 -1.87 6.72 -2.06
N TYR A 87 -1.10 6.16 -1.13
CA TYR A 87 -1.63 5.22 -0.14
C TYR A 87 -2.18 5.89 1.13
N THR A 88 -1.82 7.16 1.39
CA THR A 88 -2.44 7.95 2.47
C THR A 88 -3.63 8.80 1.99
N GLY A 89 -3.80 8.98 0.66
CA GLY A 89 -4.79 9.90 0.11
C GLY A 89 -4.49 11.37 0.45
N SER A 90 -3.26 11.71 0.85
CA SER A 90 -2.87 13.05 1.30
C SER A 90 -1.61 13.55 0.60
N VAL A 91 -1.30 14.82 0.77
CA VAL A 91 -0.11 15.46 0.20
C VAL A 91 1.06 15.45 1.19
N PRO A 92 2.32 15.63 0.73
CA PRO A 92 3.51 15.64 1.58
C PRO A 92 3.44 16.58 2.79
N ALA A 93 2.78 17.73 2.65
CA ALA A 93 2.58 18.68 3.75
C ALA A 93 1.75 18.11 4.92
N ILE A 94 0.93 17.09 4.65
CA ILE A 94 0.09 16.41 5.65
C ILE A 94 0.73 15.11 6.09
N ASN A 95 1.17 14.27 5.13
CA ASN A 95 1.74 12.96 5.48
C ASN A 95 3.20 13.02 5.95
N GLY A 96 3.87 14.18 5.88
CA GLY A 96 5.21 14.39 6.40
C GLY A 96 6.35 13.90 5.50
N ILE A 97 6.07 13.21 4.39
CA ILE A 97 7.09 12.67 3.49
C ILE A 97 7.38 13.69 2.38
N ALA A 98 8.25 14.66 2.68
CA ALA A 98 8.56 15.77 1.78
C ALA A 98 9.46 15.38 0.58
N GLY A 99 10.15 14.26 0.64
CA GLY A 99 11.08 13.79 -0.38
C GLY A 99 11.55 12.36 -0.11
N ASN A 100 12.50 11.87 -0.89
CA ASN A 100 13.26 10.67 -0.49
C ASN A 100 14.18 11.00 0.70
N THR A 101 14.68 12.22 0.73
CA THR A 101 15.46 12.80 1.81
C THR A 101 15.10 14.27 1.98
N TRP A 102 15.26 14.80 3.19
CA TRP A 102 15.13 16.23 3.47
C TRP A 102 16.06 16.65 4.62
N TRP A 103 16.32 17.94 4.73
CA TRP A 103 17.04 18.50 5.86
C TRP A 103 16.11 18.65 7.06
N ASP A 104 16.43 17.98 8.14
CA ASP A 104 15.73 18.10 9.41
C ASP A 104 16.42 19.18 10.28
N LYS A 105 15.70 20.27 10.52
CA LYS A 105 16.23 21.42 11.27
C LYS A 105 16.44 21.13 12.77
N GLU A 106 15.65 20.22 13.33
CA GLU A 106 15.77 19.84 14.74
C GLU A 106 16.96 18.89 14.94
N LYS A 107 17.12 17.95 14.04
CA LYS A 107 18.22 16.97 14.06
C LYS A 107 19.52 17.52 13.44
N MET A 108 19.45 18.69 12.78
CA MET A 108 20.57 19.34 12.09
C MET A 108 21.31 18.40 11.13
N ARG A 109 20.55 17.56 10.40
CA ARG A 109 21.07 16.62 9.42
C ARG A 109 20.04 16.25 8.36
N THR A 110 20.52 15.67 7.27
CA THR A 110 19.64 15.03 6.29
C THR A 110 19.03 13.76 6.88
N VAL A 111 17.72 13.62 6.70
CA VAL A 111 16.92 12.47 7.10
C VAL A 111 16.44 11.74 5.84
N TYR A 112 16.49 10.42 5.83
CA TYR A 112 15.90 9.59 4.79
C TYR A 112 14.46 9.22 5.16
N CYS A 113 13.56 9.19 4.18
CA CYS A 113 12.11 9.08 4.42
C CYS A 113 11.67 7.85 5.21
N ALA A 114 12.37 6.74 5.08
CA ALA A 114 12.06 5.50 5.80
C ALA A 114 13.07 5.14 6.90
N GLU A 115 14.09 6.00 7.16
CA GLU A 115 15.11 5.65 8.17
C GLU A 115 14.53 5.51 9.57
N ASP A 116 14.97 4.48 10.26
CA ASP A 116 14.69 4.29 11.68
C ASP A 116 15.87 3.59 12.37
N ASN A 117 16.66 4.36 13.11
CA ASN A 117 17.82 3.84 13.82
C ASN A 117 17.46 3.08 15.11
N THR A 118 16.17 3.01 15.46
CA THR A 118 15.69 2.28 16.63
C THR A 118 15.36 0.82 16.32
N VAL A 119 15.35 0.45 15.02
CA VAL A 119 15.07 -0.91 14.56
C VAL A 119 16.31 -1.55 13.94
N ASN A 120 16.28 -2.87 13.81
CA ASN A 120 17.38 -3.67 13.26
C ASN A 120 16.95 -4.41 12.01
N THR A 121 17.92 -4.75 11.16
CA THR A 121 17.72 -5.55 9.97
C THR A 121 17.34 -6.99 10.34
N VAL A 122 16.35 -7.52 9.65
CA VAL A 122 15.95 -8.93 9.70
C VAL A 122 16.19 -9.56 8.34
N GLY A 123 16.98 -10.63 8.31
CA GLY A 123 17.32 -11.38 7.09
C GLY A 123 18.72 -11.11 6.52
N SER A 124 19.43 -10.09 7.00
CA SER A 124 20.85 -9.89 6.67
C SER A 124 21.61 -9.21 7.82
N LYS A 125 22.92 -9.03 7.63
CA LYS A 125 23.80 -8.30 8.56
C LYS A 125 24.01 -6.83 8.13
N SER A 126 23.42 -6.40 7.04
CA SER A 126 23.55 -5.04 6.54
C SER A 126 22.77 -4.04 7.41
N SER A 127 23.03 -2.75 7.23
CA SER A 127 22.22 -1.69 7.87
C SER A 127 20.98 -1.31 7.04
N LEU A 128 20.75 -1.95 5.89
CA LEU A 128 19.65 -1.60 4.97
C LEU A 128 18.26 -1.97 5.48
N GLY A 129 18.18 -2.70 6.59
CA GLY A 129 16.92 -2.99 7.27
C GLY A 129 16.58 -2.04 8.43
N LYS A 130 17.40 -1.02 8.71
CA LYS A 130 17.07 0.01 9.73
C LYS A 130 16.04 0.99 9.19
N MET A 131 14.86 0.47 8.86
CA MET A 131 13.80 1.19 8.18
C MET A 131 12.43 0.87 8.79
N SER A 132 11.57 1.90 8.88
CA SER A 132 10.18 1.79 9.31
C SER A 132 9.33 2.94 8.74
N PRO A 133 8.00 2.92 8.88
CA PRO A 133 7.15 4.05 8.46
C PRO A 133 7.18 5.24 9.45
N ARG A 134 8.04 5.25 10.43
CA ARG A 134 8.09 6.20 11.54
C ARG A 134 7.99 7.67 11.15
N ASN A 135 8.60 8.06 10.03
CA ASN A 135 8.61 9.45 9.57
C ASN A 135 7.32 9.88 8.88
N MET A 136 6.43 8.94 8.56
CA MET A 136 5.12 9.25 7.99
C MET A 136 4.14 9.62 9.10
N LEU A 137 3.39 10.72 8.90
CA LEU A 137 2.50 11.28 9.93
C LEU A 137 1.02 10.91 9.72
N SER A 138 0.69 10.30 8.60
CA SER A 138 -0.68 9.91 8.24
C SER A 138 -0.82 8.40 8.18
N SER A 139 -2.03 7.90 8.47
CA SER A 139 -2.40 6.51 8.19
C SER A 139 -2.50 6.25 6.68
N THR A 140 -2.32 5.00 6.29
CA THR A 140 -2.53 4.52 4.93
C THR A 140 -3.89 3.82 4.80
N ILE A 141 -4.32 3.55 3.57
CA ILE A 141 -5.49 2.71 3.33
C ILE A 141 -5.34 1.32 3.98
N GLY A 142 -4.10 0.81 4.10
CA GLY A 142 -3.80 -0.42 4.82
C GLY A 142 -4.04 -0.30 6.32
N ASP A 143 -3.63 0.80 6.93
CA ASP A 143 -3.89 1.10 8.34
C ASP A 143 -5.39 1.21 8.62
N GLU A 144 -6.13 1.95 7.77
CA GLU A 144 -7.58 2.09 7.87
C GLU A 144 -8.31 0.75 7.70
N LEU A 145 -7.83 -0.11 6.79
CA LEU A 145 -8.36 -1.45 6.64
C LEU A 145 -8.14 -2.30 7.90
N LYS A 146 -6.98 -2.19 8.54
CA LYS A 146 -6.71 -2.88 9.82
C LYS A 146 -7.69 -2.42 10.89
N ILE A 147 -7.91 -1.11 11.03
CA ILE A 147 -8.86 -0.54 11.99
C ILE A 147 -10.29 -1.01 11.68
N ALA A 148 -10.74 -0.84 10.43
CA ALA A 148 -12.09 -1.21 10.01
C ALA A 148 -12.42 -2.69 10.16
N THR A 149 -11.42 -3.55 10.19
CA THR A 149 -11.58 -5.00 10.38
C THR A 149 -11.20 -5.49 11.77
N ASN A 150 -10.98 -4.57 12.70
CA ASN A 150 -10.47 -4.89 14.03
C ASN A 150 -9.22 -5.78 13.97
N PHE A 151 -8.24 -5.37 13.16
CA PHE A 151 -6.94 -6.02 12.93
C PHE A 151 -7.00 -7.46 12.39
N ARG A 152 -8.14 -7.88 11.84
CA ARG A 152 -8.27 -9.21 11.20
C ARG A 152 -7.72 -9.27 9.79
N SER A 153 -7.70 -8.15 9.08
CA SER A 153 -7.08 -8.05 7.75
C SER A 153 -5.57 -8.17 7.83
N LYS A 154 -4.96 -8.67 6.75
CA LYS A 154 -3.51 -8.72 6.57
C LYS A 154 -3.08 -7.67 5.57
N VAL A 155 -2.03 -6.93 5.91
CA VAL A 155 -1.42 -5.89 5.07
C VAL A 155 0.05 -6.21 4.91
N VAL A 156 0.50 -6.31 3.65
CA VAL A 156 1.89 -6.63 3.31
C VAL A 156 2.37 -5.69 2.21
N GLY A 157 3.50 -5.05 2.42
CA GLY A 157 4.21 -4.26 1.41
C GLY A 157 5.40 -5.03 0.84
N ILE A 158 5.58 -5.00 -0.49
CA ILE A 158 6.73 -5.63 -1.14
C ILE A 158 7.24 -4.69 -2.23
N ALA A 159 8.49 -4.30 -2.20
CA ALA A 159 9.11 -3.50 -3.24
C ALA A 159 10.63 -3.73 -3.31
N ILE A 160 11.25 -3.44 -4.44
CA ILE A 160 12.71 -3.48 -4.56
C ILE A 160 13.36 -2.50 -3.58
N LYS A 161 12.78 -1.30 -3.41
CA LYS A 161 13.27 -0.29 -2.46
C LYS A 161 12.39 -0.24 -1.21
N ASP A 162 13.04 -0.13 -0.06
CA ASP A 162 12.43 0.01 1.26
C ASP A 162 11.20 0.96 1.28
N ARG A 163 11.39 2.22 0.85
CA ARG A 163 10.33 3.24 0.84
C ARG A 163 9.13 2.88 -0.02
N GLY A 164 9.34 2.07 -1.08
CA GLY A 164 8.27 1.60 -1.96
C GLY A 164 7.41 0.49 -1.35
N GLY A 165 7.95 -0.26 -0.38
CA GLY A 165 7.21 -1.28 0.38
C GLY A 165 6.66 -0.74 1.70
N ILE A 166 7.48 -0.01 2.44
CA ILE A 166 7.20 0.46 3.80
C ILE A 166 6.11 1.54 3.82
N LEU A 167 6.28 2.62 3.04
CA LEU A 167 5.36 3.76 3.08
C LEU A 167 3.95 3.39 2.60
N PRO A 168 3.75 2.61 1.52
CA PRO A 168 2.44 2.11 1.15
C PRO A 168 1.81 1.15 2.18
N ALA A 169 2.61 0.31 2.81
CA ALA A 169 2.12 -0.65 3.80
C ALA A 169 1.58 0.04 5.06
N GLY A 170 2.19 1.16 5.46
CA GLY A 170 1.74 1.94 6.62
C GLY A 170 2.28 1.44 7.95
N HIS A 171 1.72 2.01 9.03
CA HIS A 171 2.18 1.78 10.39
C HIS A 171 1.74 0.43 10.98
N SER A 172 0.58 -0.06 10.57
CA SER A 172 -0.06 -1.26 11.12
C SER A 172 0.12 -2.49 10.26
N ALA A 173 1.01 -2.44 9.26
CA ALA A 173 1.24 -3.57 8.36
C ALA A 173 1.77 -4.79 9.12
N ASP A 174 1.35 -5.98 8.66
CA ASP A 174 1.86 -7.26 9.20
C ASP A 174 3.28 -7.55 8.71
N ALA A 175 3.65 -7.00 7.54
CA ALA A 175 4.99 -7.14 6.98
C ALA A 175 5.29 -6.08 5.93
N ALA A 176 6.57 -5.74 5.78
CA ALA A 176 7.12 -5.10 4.60
C ALA A 176 8.45 -5.78 4.23
N TYR A 177 8.64 -6.04 2.94
CA TYR A 177 9.84 -6.67 2.42
C TYR A 177 10.47 -5.79 1.35
N TRP A 178 11.80 -5.70 1.37
CA TRP A 178 12.58 -5.00 0.34
C TRP A 178 13.89 -5.71 0.05
N TYR A 179 14.54 -5.31 -1.01
CA TYR A 179 15.70 -6.01 -1.51
C TYR A 179 17.00 -5.40 -0.98
N ASP A 180 17.81 -6.24 -0.36
CA ASP A 180 19.18 -5.90 0.02
C ASP A 180 20.13 -6.26 -1.11
N ASN A 181 20.56 -5.25 -1.86
CA ASN A 181 21.45 -5.41 -3.00
C ASN A 181 22.89 -5.77 -2.63
N THR A 182 23.25 -5.70 -1.35
CA THR A 182 24.60 -6.09 -0.89
C THR A 182 24.74 -7.59 -0.75
N VAL A 183 23.65 -8.30 -0.50
CA VAL A 183 23.62 -9.77 -0.32
C VAL A 183 22.73 -10.48 -1.33
N GLY A 184 21.92 -9.75 -2.08
CA GLY A 184 21.02 -10.32 -3.07
C GLY A 184 19.80 -11.02 -2.48
N ASP A 185 19.30 -10.56 -1.34
CA ASP A 185 18.19 -11.18 -0.61
C ASP A 185 17.08 -10.19 -0.27
N TRP A 186 15.88 -10.69 -0.09
CA TRP A 186 14.78 -9.95 0.49
C TRP A 186 14.91 -9.92 2.01
N ILE A 187 14.78 -8.72 2.57
CA ILE A 187 14.93 -8.43 3.99
C ILE A 187 13.71 -7.70 4.53
N SER A 188 13.69 -7.52 5.84
CA SER A 188 12.73 -6.71 6.58
C SER A 188 13.44 -5.98 7.73
N SER A 189 12.66 -5.42 8.65
CA SER A 189 13.14 -4.90 9.93
C SER A 189 12.40 -5.53 11.10
N ASP A 190 12.98 -5.42 12.29
CA ASP A 190 12.34 -5.87 13.52
C ASP A 190 11.17 -4.97 13.98
N TYR A 191 10.87 -3.93 13.22
CA TYR A 191 9.60 -3.22 13.30
C TYR A 191 8.41 -4.14 12.98
N TYR A 192 8.56 -5.00 11.96
CA TYR A 192 7.50 -5.89 11.48
C TYR A 192 7.59 -7.29 12.07
N MET A 193 8.79 -7.84 12.19
CA MET A 193 9.00 -9.24 12.56
C MET A 193 10.37 -9.48 13.18
N LYS A 194 10.50 -10.54 13.99
CA LYS A 194 11.77 -10.91 14.60
C LYS A 194 12.65 -11.78 13.71
N GLU A 195 12.04 -12.53 12.80
CA GLU A 195 12.72 -13.41 11.83
C GLU A 195 11.92 -13.45 10.54
N LEU A 196 12.60 -13.73 9.42
CA LEU A 196 11.91 -13.90 8.13
C LEU A 196 11.05 -15.17 8.15
N PRO A 197 9.82 -15.10 7.61
CA PRO A 197 9.02 -16.29 7.41
C PRO A 197 9.74 -17.32 6.53
N ALA A 198 9.48 -18.60 6.76
CA ALA A 198 10.13 -19.70 6.06
C ALA A 198 10.08 -19.56 4.52
N TRP A 199 8.94 -19.11 3.99
CA TRP A 199 8.78 -18.91 2.54
C TRP A 199 9.69 -17.81 1.97
N VAL A 200 9.99 -16.74 2.73
CA VAL A 200 10.95 -15.70 2.30
C VAL A 200 12.37 -16.24 2.32
N SER A 201 12.73 -16.95 3.40
CA SER A 201 14.05 -17.58 3.54
C SER A 201 14.28 -18.61 2.43
N GLU A 202 13.27 -19.43 2.11
CA GLU A 202 13.31 -20.37 0.99
C GLU A 202 13.46 -19.65 -0.35
N PHE A 203 12.71 -18.55 -0.57
CA PHE A 203 12.86 -17.77 -1.80
C PHE A 203 14.27 -17.20 -1.93
N ASN A 204 14.82 -16.62 -0.86
CA ASN A 204 16.20 -16.10 -0.83
C ASN A 204 17.24 -17.20 -1.12
N SER A 205 17.02 -18.42 -0.60
CA SER A 205 17.96 -19.54 -0.83
C SER A 205 18.08 -19.96 -2.30
N ARG A 206 17.05 -19.69 -3.11
CA ARG A 206 17.06 -20.00 -4.55
C ARG A 206 18.01 -19.11 -5.34
N LYS A 207 18.51 -18.00 -4.79
CA LYS A 207 19.44 -17.04 -5.40
C LYS A 207 19.10 -16.74 -6.88
N MET A 208 17.82 -16.46 -7.13
CA MET A 208 17.32 -16.29 -8.50
C MET A 208 18.02 -15.17 -9.26
N VAL A 209 18.50 -14.16 -8.55
CA VAL A 209 19.26 -13.03 -9.11
C VAL A 209 20.52 -13.51 -9.86
N ASN A 210 21.15 -14.58 -9.40
CA ASN A 210 22.35 -15.13 -10.05
C ASN A 210 22.11 -15.67 -11.47
N ARG A 211 20.85 -15.81 -11.89
CA ARG A 211 20.51 -16.22 -13.26
C ARG A 211 20.64 -15.10 -14.29
N TYR A 212 20.85 -13.87 -13.82
CA TYR A 212 20.91 -12.66 -14.65
C TYR A 212 22.30 -12.01 -14.67
N TYR A 213 23.29 -12.68 -14.08
CA TYR A 213 24.70 -12.30 -14.11
C TYR A 213 25.52 -13.30 -14.91
#